data_9a92dbe65dc4823657e210c78e84a40c
#
_entry.id   9a92dbe65dc4823657e210c78e84a40c
#
_cell.length_a   1.000
_cell.length_b   1.000
_cell.length_c   1.000
_cell.angle_alpha   90.00
_cell.angle_beta   90.00
_cell.angle_gamma   90.00
#
_symmetry.space_group_name_H-M   'P 1'
#
loop_
_entity.id
_entity.type
_entity.pdbx_description
1 polymer ?
#
loop_
_entity_poly.entity_id
_entity_poly.type
_entity_poly.pdbx_seq_one_letter_code
_entity_poly.pdbx_strand_id
1 'polypeptide(L)'
;MKNYFSNCASLDEAKILYKSLAFKLHPDVSGYDSTGEFQVMQNEFAAFKPSKEKYKDEFINFHHESFMQMITDLMKIKGIEFEVCGSFIWLSGDTKPVKEDIKAIKNEAFKPASWHREKCRWFFSPSDYKRRGGKKFSMDEIRNKYGSEMFANRQDYGAVAVA
;
A
#
# COMPACT_ATOMS: atom_id res chain seq x y z
N MET A 1 25.46 0.66 -7.93
CA MET A 1 24.28 -0.09 -7.46
C MET A 1 23.49 0.84 -6.57
N LYS A 2 22.19 1.00 -6.83
CA LYS A 2 21.32 1.77 -5.92
C LYS A 2 20.99 0.84 -4.74
N ASN A 3 21.37 1.22 -3.54
CA ASN A 3 21.05 0.47 -2.32
C ASN A 3 19.84 1.12 -1.65
N TYR A 4 18.67 0.59 -1.94
CA TYR A 4 17.40 1.18 -1.48
C TYR A 4 17.21 1.08 0.03
N PHE A 5 17.63 -0.04 0.64
CA PHE A 5 17.34 -0.36 2.05
C PHE A 5 18.56 -0.22 2.98
N SER A 6 19.68 0.32 2.50
CA SER A 6 20.93 0.44 3.28
C SER A 6 20.78 1.26 4.56
N ASN A 7 19.86 2.22 4.58
CA ASN A 7 19.62 3.12 5.72
C ASN A 7 18.51 2.63 6.67
N CYS A 8 17.88 1.49 6.38
CA CYS A 8 16.84 0.94 7.24
C CYS A 8 17.46 0.18 8.41
N ALA A 9 17.14 0.58 9.64
CA ALA A 9 17.63 -0.09 10.85
C ALA A 9 16.75 -1.29 11.24
N SER A 10 15.48 -1.29 10.84
CA SER A 10 14.50 -2.32 11.17
C SER A 10 13.78 -2.84 9.94
N LEU A 11 13.17 -4.03 10.07
CA LEU A 11 12.33 -4.59 9.02
C LEU A 11 11.08 -3.74 8.79
N ASP A 12 10.54 -3.11 9.82
CA ASP A 12 9.34 -2.28 9.69
C ASP A 12 9.63 -1.00 8.89
N GLU A 13 10.79 -0.39 9.10
CA GLU A 13 11.28 0.71 8.24
C GLU A 13 11.47 0.27 6.81
N ALA A 14 12.09 -0.89 6.60
CA ALA A 14 12.28 -1.45 5.26
C ALA A 14 10.94 -1.75 4.56
N LYS A 15 9.93 -2.25 5.27
CA LYS A 15 8.57 -2.47 4.73
C LYS A 15 7.88 -1.18 4.33
N ILE A 16 7.99 -0.13 5.15
CA ILE A 16 7.42 1.18 4.85
C ILE A 16 8.07 1.75 3.59
N LEU A 17 9.39 1.74 3.54
CA LEU A 17 10.15 2.21 2.38
C LEU A 17 9.86 1.37 1.14
N TYR A 18 9.76 0.04 1.28
CA TYR A 18 9.42 -0.86 0.20
C TYR A 18 8.07 -0.53 -0.43
N LYS A 19 7.02 -0.32 0.38
CA LYS A 19 5.69 0.06 -0.12
C LYS A 19 5.73 1.35 -0.92
N SER A 20 6.47 2.35 -0.43
CA SER A 20 6.69 3.61 -1.12
C SER A 20 7.38 3.44 -2.48
N LEU A 21 8.49 2.71 -2.47
CA LEU A 21 9.29 2.47 -3.68
C LEU A 21 8.53 1.58 -4.67
N ALA A 22 7.84 0.55 -4.20
CA ALA A 22 7.05 -0.34 -5.04
C ALA A 22 6.02 0.42 -5.85
N PHE A 23 5.37 1.40 -5.23
CA PHE A 23 4.44 2.27 -5.96
C PHE A 23 5.16 3.19 -6.96
N LYS A 24 6.20 3.89 -6.53
CA LYS A 24 6.95 4.84 -7.40
C LYS A 24 7.58 4.16 -8.60
N LEU A 25 8.03 2.92 -8.44
CA LEU A 25 8.70 2.14 -9.47
C LEU A 25 7.76 1.16 -10.18
N HIS A 26 6.45 1.19 -9.89
CA HIS A 26 5.52 0.32 -10.60
C HIS A 26 5.44 0.73 -12.08
N PRO A 27 5.57 -0.20 -13.04
CA PRO A 27 5.59 0.13 -14.47
C PRO A 27 4.38 0.95 -14.93
N ASP A 28 3.21 0.66 -14.38
CA ASP A 28 1.95 1.34 -14.73
C ASP A 28 1.86 2.78 -14.18
N VAL A 29 2.72 3.16 -13.24
CA VAL A 29 2.62 4.43 -12.50
C VAL A 29 3.82 5.32 -12.73
N SER A 30 4.99 4.75 -12.94
CA SER A 30 6.26 5.49 -13.07
C SER A 30 6.33 6.39 -14.30
N GLY A 31 5.52 6.10 -15.34
CA GLY A 31 5.53 6.83 -16.62
C GLY A 31 6.75 6.51 -17.50
N TYR A 32 7.58 5.56 -17.12
CA TYR A 32 8.71 5.05 -17.90
C TYR A 32 8.91 3.55 -17.62
N ASP A 33 9.72 2.88 -18.42
CA ASP A 33 10.06 1.47 -18.18
C ASP A 33 10.96 1.31 -16.95
N SER A 34 10.32 1.14 -15.81
CA SER A 34 10.96 0.97 -14.50
C SER A 34 11.09 -0.49 -14.08
N THR A 35 10.79 -1.44 -14.97
CA THR A 35 10.76 -2.88 -14.67
C THR A 35 12.09 -3.37 -14.07
N GLY A 36 13.22 -2.94 -14.63
CA GLY A 36 14.54 -3.30 -14.11
C GLY A 36 14.82 -2.75 -12.72
N GLU A 37 14.47 -1.47 -12.48
CA GLU A 37 14.65 -0.85 -11.15
C GLU A 37 13.74 -1.49 -10.11
N PHE A 38 12.53 -1.82 -10.50
CA PHE A 38 11.57 -2.51 -9.65
C PHE A 38 12.07 -3.89 -9.23
N GLN A 39 12.61 -4.68 -10.16
CA GLN A 39 13.20 -5.98 -9.86
C GLN A 39 14.40 -5.88 -8.92
N VAL A 40 15.29 -4.91 -9.15
CA VAL A 40 16.43 -4.67 -8.25
C VAL A 40 15.95 -4.35 -6.84
N MET A 41 14.98 -3.45 -6.70
CA MET A 41 14.40 -3.09 -5.41
C MET A 41 13.75 -4.30 -4.72
N GLN A 42 13.02 -5.15 -5.45
CA GLN A 42 12.45 -6.39 -4.92
C GLN A 42 13.52 -7.36 -4.40
N ASN A 43 14.58 -7.56 -5.17
CA ASN A 43 15.67 -8.46 -4.80
C ASN A 43 16.42 -7.94 -3.57
N GLU A 44 16.64 -6.63 -3.48
CA GLU A 44 17.27 -6.01 -2.30
C GLU A 44 16.38 -6.17 -1.05
N PHE A 45 15.06 -5.99 -1.19
CA PHE A 45 14.15 -6.19 -0.06
C PHE A 45 14.10 -7.65 0.38
N ALA A 46 14.06 -8.60 -0.55
CA ALA A 46 14.11 -10.03 -0.24
C ALA A 46 15.41 -10.44 0.46
N ALA A 47 16.53 -9.78 0.10
CA ALA A 47 17.83 -10.01 0.73
C ALA A 47 18.03 -9.21 2.04
N PHE A 48 17.16 -8.28 2.36
CA PHE A 48 17.28 -7.43 3.55
C PHE A 48 17.14 -8.25 4.82
N LYS A 49 18.19 -8.25 5.64
CA LYS A 49 18.20 -8.89 6.97
C LYS A 49 18.44 -7.83 8.03
N PRO A 50 17.44 -7.51 8.85
CA PRO A 50 17.66 -6.60 9.97
C PRO A 50 18.67 -7.22 10.96
N SER A 51 19.52 -6.41 11.52
CA SER A 51 20.65 -6.86 12.34
C SER A 51 20.26 -7.56 13.65
N LYS A 52 18.97 -7.59 14.01
CA LYS A 52 18.52 -8.08 15.35
C LYS A 52 17.25 -8.93 15.41
N GLU A 53 16.60 -9.28 14.28
CA GLU A 53 15.35 -10.07 14.35
C GLU A 53 15.36 -11.28 13.41
N LYS A 54 15.10 -12.45 13.97
CA LYS A 54 14.84 -13.68 13.21
C LYS A 54 13.41 -13.61 12.62
N TYR A 55 13.29 -13.11 11.40
CA TYR A 55 12.04 -13.20 10.67
C TYR A 55 12.01 -14.48 9.83
N LYS A 56 10.83 -15.12 9.77
CA LYS A 56 10.60 -16.24 8.88
C LYS A 56 10.46 -15.72 7.45
N ASP A 57 11.37 -16.10 6.59
CA ASP A 57 11.45 -15.69 5.17
C ASP A 57 10.17 -15.98 4.37
N GLU A 58 9.37 -16.98 4.77
CA GLU A 58 8.11 -17.37 4.12
C GLU A 58 7.02 -16.31 4.18
N PHE A 59 6.99 -15.48 5.24
CA PHE A 59 5.96 -14.47 5.42
C PHE A 59 6.10 -13.28 4.46
N ILE A 60 7.31 -12.94 4.09
CA ILE A 60 7.62 -11.77 3.24
C ILE A 60 7.23 -12.04 1.79
N ASN A 61 7.51 -13.23 1.27
CA ASN A 61 7.23 -13.56 -0.12
C ASN A 61 5.74 -13.74 -0.43
N PHE A 62 4.99 -14.36 0.47
CA PHE A 62 3.56 -14.61 0.26
C PHE A 62 2.71 -13.34 0.23
N HIS A 63 3.01 -12.38 1.07
CA HIS A 63 2.20 -11.15 1.16
C HIS A 63 2.60 -10.08 0.15
N HIS A 64 3.76 -10.20 -0.47
CA HIS A 64 4.26 -9.21 -1.41
C HIS A 64 3.46 -9.17 -2.70
N GLU A 65 3.30 -10.31 -3.37
CA GLU A 65 2.57 -10.38 -4.64
C GLU A 65 1.11 -9.97 -4.45
N SER A 66 0.48 -10.48 -3.38
CA SER A 66 -0.89 -10.14 -3.04
C SER A 66 -1.07 -8.65 -2.71
N PHE A 67 -0.10 -8.01 -2.06
CA PHE A 67 -0.13 -6.56 -1.81
C PHE A 67 -0.05 -5.78 -3.13
N MET A 68 0.87 -6.14 -4.02
CA MET A 68 1.01 -5.49 -5.33
C MET A 68 -0.22 -5.69 -6.20
N GLN A 69 -0.83 -6.87 -6.17
CA GLN A 69 -2.09 -7.12 -6.86
C GLN A 69 -3.20 -6.20 -6.32
N MET A 70 -3.29 -6.02 -5.00
CA MET A 70 -4.25 -5.12 -4.38
C MET A 70 -4.07 -3.67 -4.85
N ILE A 71 -2.83 -3.17 -4.87
CA ILE A 71 -2.52 -1.83 -5.38
C ILE A 71 -2.94 -1.69 -6.85
N THR A 72 -2.60 -2.68 -7.68
CA THR A 72 -2.97 -2.70 -9.09
C THR A 72 -4.49 -2.67 -9.29
N ASP A 73 -5.25 -3.44 -8.51
CA ASP A 73 -6.70 -3.47 -8.60
C ASP A 73 -7.35 -2.17 -8.13
N LEU A 74 -6.82 -1.54 -7.09
CA LEU A 74 -7.28 -0.23 -6.63
C LEU A 74 -6.98 0.87 -7.63
N MET A 75 -5.85 0.81 -8.32
CA MET A 75 -5.48 1.77 -9.36
C MET A 75 -6.41 1.72 -10.59
N LYS A 76 -7.10 0.62 -10.85
CA LYS A 76 -8.09 0.50 -11.93
C LYS A 76 -9.38 1.26 -11.64
N ILE A 77 -9.68 1.53 -10.36
CA ILE A 77 -10.89 2.23 -9.94
C ILE A 77 -10.66 3.74 -10.03
N LYS A 78 -11.39 4.42 -10.91
CA LYS A 78 -11.28 5.87 -11.09
C LYS A 78 -12.06 6.63 -10.00
N GLY A 79 -11.59 7.85 -9.69
CA GLY A 79 -12.29 8.76 -8.78
C GLY A 79 -12.09 8.45 -7.30
N ILE A 80 -11.24 7.50 -6.95
CA ILE A 80 -10.84 7.23 -5.57
C ILE A 80 -9.38 7.58 -5.33
N GLU A 81 -9.11 7.91 -4.10
CA GLU A 81 -7.77 7.99 -3.54
C GLU A 81 -7.63 6.89 -2.49
N PHE A 82 -6.45 6.37 -2.32
CA PHE A 82 -6.22 5.41 -1.25
C PHE A 82 -4.92 5.70 -0.52
N GLU A 83 -4.90 5.31 0.74
CA GLU A 83 -3.87 5.61 1.70
C GLU A 83 -3.45 4.31 2.39
N VAL A 84 -2.17 4.02 2.38
CA VAL A 84 -1.60 2.88 3.10
C VAL A 84 -1.06 3.34 4.44
N CYS A 85 -1.69 2.89 5.52
CA CYS A 85 -1.26 3.16 6.89
C CYS A 85 -0.87 1.84 7.57
N GLY A 86 0.42 1.63 7.76
CA GLY A 86 0.91 0.34 8.24
C GLY A 86 0.53 -0.81 7.31
N SER A 87 -0.26 -1.76 7.81
CA SER A 87 -0.78 -2.89 7.02
C SER A 87 -2.22 -2.72 6.54
N PHE A 88 -2.84 -1.56 6.77
CA PHE A 88 -4.19 -1.24 6.32
C PHE A 88 -4.18 -0.35 5.09
N ILE A 89 -5.18 -0.51 4.24
CA ILE A 89 -5.41 0.36 3.09
C ILE A 89 -6.76 1.08 3.32
N TRP A 90 -6.74 2.40 3.32
CA TRP A 90 -7.91 3.25 3.51
C TRP A 90 -8.26 3.96 2.23
N LEU A 91 -9.54 3.96 1.85
CA LEU A 91 -10.03 4.59 0.63
C LEU A 91 -10.80 5.87 0.95
N SER A 92 -10.57 6.90 0.15
CA SER A 92 -11.26 8.18 0.19
C SER A 92 -11.66 8.64 -1.21
N GLY A 93 -12.26 9.81 -1.32
CA GLY A 93 -12.79 10.32 -2.58
C GLY A 93 -14.25 9.94 -2.81
N ASP A 94 -14.72 10.00 -4.04
CA ASP A 94 -16.10 9.65 -4.38
C ASP A 94 -16.29 8.14 -4.55
N THR A 95 -16.41 7.47 -3.42
CA THR A 95 -16.54 6.00 -3.37
C THR A 95 -17.96 5.49 -3.62
N LYS A 96 -18.97 6.37 -3.69
CA LYS A 96 -20.37 5.96 -3.87
C LYS A 96 -20.63 5.28 -5.21
N PRO A 97 -20.24 5.87 -6.35
CA PRO A 97 -20.51 5.25 -7.65
C PRO A 97 -19.71 3.96 -7.87
N VAL A 98 -18.56 3.81 -7.24
CA VAL A 98 -17.65 2.67 -7.40
C VAL A 98 -17.70 1.66 -6.24
N LYS A 99 -18.74 1.76 -5.41
CA LYS A 99 -18.90 0.89 -4.23
C LYS A 99 -18.88 -0.61 -4.56
N GLU A 100 -19.51 -0.99 -5.65
CA GLU A 100 -19.57 -2.40 -6.05
C GLU A 100 -18.21 -2.88 -6.60
N ASP A 101 -17.48 -2.02 -7.29
CA ASP A 101 -16.10 -2.31 -7.74
C ASP A 101 -15.17 -2.51 -6.55
N ILE A 102 -15.28 -1.65 -5.52
CA ILE A 102 -14.51 -1.79 -4.27
C ILE A 102 -14.81 -3.12 -3.59
N LYS A 103 -16.07 -3.51 -3.50
CA LYS A 103 -16.49 -4.78 -2.89
C LYS A 103 -16.11 -6.02 -3.72
N ALA A 104 -15.99 -5.84 -5.03
CA ALA A 104 -15.61 -6.93 -5.94
C ALA A 104 -14.14 -7.32 -5.81
N ILE A 105 -13.29 -6.44 -5.26
CA ILE A 105 -11.87 -6.75 -5.04
C ILE A 105 -11.74 -7.90 -4.04
N LYS A 106 -11.10 -8.96 -4.50
CA LYS A 106 -10.76 -10.13 -3.68
C LYS A 106 -9.26 -10.31 -3.67
N ASN A 107 -8.71 -10.47 -2.49
CA ASN A 107 -7.28 -10.65 -2.31
C ASN A 107 -7.02 -11.60 -1.13
N GLU A 108 -6.05 -12.48 -1.27
CA GLU A 108 -5.74 -13.48 -0.23
C GLU A 108 -5.10 -12.87 1.02
N ALA A 109 -4.32 -11.80 0.84
CA ALA A 109 -3.65 -11.12 1.93
C ALA A 109 -4.56 -10.14 2.68
N PHE A 110 -5.72 -9.81 2.13
CA PHE A 110 -6.64 -8.83 2.73
C PHE A 110 -8.05 -9.39 2.88
N LYS A 111 -8.72 -8.96 3.95
CA LYS A 111 -10.16 -9.20 4.12
C LYS A 111 -10.96 -8.38 3.11
N PRO A 112 -12.19 -8.80 2.80
CA PRO A 112 -13.09 -8.00 1.97
C PRO A 112 -13.24 -6.56 2.48
N ALA A 113 -13.46 -5.62 1.55
CA ALA A 113 -13.65 -4.22 1.87
C ALA A 113 -14.74 -4.02 2.93
N SER A 114 -14.45 -3.21 3.92
CA SER A 114 -15.36 -2.88 5.01
C SER A 114 -15.50 -1.36 5.16
N TRP A 115 -16.71 -0.91 5.51
CA TRP A 115 -16.97 0.50 5.74
C TRP A 115 -16.79 0.86 7.21
N HIS A 116 -15.95 1.86 7.48
CA HIS A 116 -15.74 2.38 8.83
C HIS A 116 -16.61 3.62 9.07
N ARG A 117 -17.68 3.47 9.86
CA ARG A 117 -18.67 4.54 10.11
C ARG A 117 -18.06 5.84 10.65
N GLU A 118 -17.24 5.74 11.70
CA GLU A 118 -16.69 6.92 12.38
C GLU A 118 -15.68 7.68 11.52
N LYS A 119 -14.97 6.98 10.63
CA LYS A 119 -13.97 7.56 9.72
C LYS A 119 -14.53 7.90 8.34
N CYS A 120 -15.78 7.48 8.07
CA CYS A 120 -16.44 7.64 6.77
C CYS A 120 -15.55 7.19 5.58
N ARG A 121 -14.91 6.02 5.72
CA ARG A 121 -13.98 5.49 4.72
C ARG A 121 -14.14 3.98 4.56
N TRP A 122 -13.90 3.50 3.36
CA TRP A 122 -13.67 2.09 3.12
C TRP A 122 -12.26 1.72 3.54
N PHE A 123 -12.08 0.47 3.96
CA PHE A 123 -10.76 -0.02 4.29
C PHE A 123 -10.63 -1.51 4.01
N PHE A 124 -9.40 -1.92 3.76
CA PHE A 124 -8.97 -3.30 3.72
C PHE A 124 -8.00 -3.55 4.90
N SER A 125 -8.25 -4.61 5.63
CA SER A 125 -7.36 -5.07 6.69
C SER A 125 -6.68 -6.35 6.29
N PRO A 126 -5.48 -6.67 6.84
CA PRO A 126 -4.83 -7.95 6.62
C PRO A 126 -5.76 -9.12 6.95
N SER A 127 -5.63 -10.23 6.21
CA SER A 127 -6.47 -11.43 6.39
C SER A 127 -6.34 -12.05 7.78
N ASP A 128 -5.17 -11.96 8.38
CA ASP A 128 -4.84 -12.45 9.72
C ASP A 128 -5.20 -11.45 10.84
N TYR A 129 -5.62 -10.23 10.48
CA TYR A 129 -5.96 -9.21 11.47
C TYR A 129 -7.13 -9.64 12.36
N LYS A 130 -6.89 -9.65 13.67
CA LYS A 130 -7.92 -9.84 14.68
C LYS A 130 -8.13 -8.54 15.45
N ARG A 131 -9.36 -8.05 15.43
CA ARG A 131 -9.71 -6.84 16.19
C ARG A 131 -9.51 -7.12 17.68
N ARG A 132 -8.60 -6.37 18.28
CA ARG A 132 -8.43 -6.35 19.74
C ARG A 132 -9.23 -5.18 20.29
N GLY A 133 -9.92 -5.39 21.40
CA GLY A 133 -10.56 -4.28 22.14
C GLY A 133 -9.47 -3.29 22.58
N GLY A 134 -9.80 -1.99 22.61
CA GLY A 134 -8.85 -0.97 23.01
C GLY A 134 -9.26 0.42 22.56
N LYS A 135 -8.34 1.38 22.72
CA LYS A 135 -8.53 2.77 22.33
C LYS A 135 -8.83 2.87 20.82
N LYS A 136 -9.85 3.64 20.48
CA LYS A 136 -10.13 4.00 19.10
C LYS A 136 -9.20 5.14 18.68
N PHE A 137 -8.43 4.93 17.62
CA PHE A 137 -7.53 5.93 17.07
C PHE A 137 -8.24 6.73 15.96
N SER A 138 -8.01 8.04 15.91
CA SER A 138 -8.38 8.87 14.77
C SER A 138 -7.48 8.55 13.56
N MET A 139 -7.83 9.05 12.36
CA MET A 139 -6.95 8.87 11.19
C MET A 139 -5.59 9.53 11.40
N ASP A 140 -5.54 10.70 12.04
CA ASP A 140 -4.29 11.40 12.29
C ASP A 140 -3.40 10.66 13.30
N GLU A 141 -3.98 10.08 14.34
CA GLU A 141 -3.25 9.22 15.27
C GLU A 141 -2.71 7.96 14.58
N ILE A 142 -3.47 7.37 13.65
CA ILE A 142 -3.04 6.21 12.85
C ILE A 142 -1.87 6.61 11.94
N ARG A 143 -1.98 7.73 11.24
CA ARG A 143 -0.92 8.25 10.37
C ARG A 143 0.36 8.52 11.13
N ASN A 144 0.24 9.19 12.28
CA ASN A 144 1.40 9.50 13.13
C ASN A 144 2.09 8.25 13.67
N LYS A 145 1.30 7.22 14.00
CA LYS A 145 1.83 6.00 14.61
C LYS A 145 2.44 5.03 13.60
N TYR A 146 1.82 4.87 12.44
CA TYR A 146 2.18 3.82 11.47
C TYR A 146 2.76 4.35 10.16
N GLY A 147 2.86 5.68 10.04
CA GLY A 147 3.15 6.31 8.75
C GLY A 147 1.95 6.26 7.81
N SER A 148 1.99 7.10 6.79
CA SER A 148 0.95 7.17 5.77
C SER A 148 1.55 7.50 4.42
N GLU A 149 1.12 6.77 3.40
CA GLU A 149 1.36 7.12 2.01
C GLU A 149 0.05 7.21 1.25
N MET A 150 -0.20 8.37 0.66
CA MET A 150 -1.39 8.63 -0.14
C MET A 150 -1.11 8.40 -1.62
N PHE A 151 -2.08 7.78 -2.26
CA PHE A 151 -2.06 7.49 -3.68
C PHE A 151 -3.33 8.01 -4.33
N ALA A 152 -3.17 8.87 -5.35
CA ALA A 152 -4.26 9.33 -6.18
C ALA A 152 -4.09 8.73 -7.58
N ASN A 153 -5.19 8.31 -8.18
CA ASN A 153 -5.17 7.89 -9.58
C ASN A 153 -4.96 9.13 -10.46
N ARG A 154 -3.70 9.38 -10.86
CA ARG A 154 -3.28 10.58 -11.60
C ARG A 154 -3.74 10.65 -13.06
N GLN A 155 -4.55 9.73 -13.52
CA GLN A 155 -4.99 9.75 -14.93
C GLN A 155 -5.87 10.95 -15.32
N ASP A 156 -6.32 11.78 -14.37
CA ASP A 156 -7.15 12.96 -14.64
C ASP A 156 -6.39 14.30 -14.64
N TYR A 157 -5.07 14.31 -14.46
CA TYR A 157 -4.25 15.55 -14.59
C TYR A 157 -3.54 15.70 -15.95
N GLY A 158 -4.07 15.08 -16.96
CA GLY A 158 -3.64 15.30 -18.34
C GLY A 158 -4.51 16.34 -19.02
N ALA A 159 -4.20 17.59 -18.89
CA ALA A 159 -4.42 18.75 -19.75
C ALA A 159 -4.82 20.00 -18.95
N VAL A 160 -3.88 20.57 -18.23
CA VAL A 160 -3.90 22.02 -18.09
C VAL A 160 -3.33 22.56 -19.40
N ALA A 161 -4.21 22.94 -20.30
CA ALA A 161 -3.85 23.73 -21.46
C ALA A 161 -3.13 24.99 -20.98
N VAL A 162 -1.86 25.10 -21.33
CA VAL A 162 -1.15 26.37 -21.26
C VAL A 162 -1.74 27.22 -22.36
N ALA A 163 -2.55 28.19 -21.98
CA ALA A 163 -2.94 29.26 -22.84
C ALA A 163 -1.87 30.36 -22.77
#